data_35ee3e73641841826dd5d609369c08e6
#
_entry.id   35ee3e73641841826dd5d609369c08e6
#
_cell.length_a   1.000
_cell.length_b   1.000
_cell.length_c   1.000
_cell.angle_alpha   90.00
_cell.angle_beta   90.00
_cell.angle_gamma   90.00
#
_symmetry.space_group_name_H-M   'P 1'
#
loop_
_entity.id
_entity.type
_entity.pdbx_description
1 polymer ?
#
loop_
_entity_poly.entity_id
_entity_poly.type
_entity_poly.pdbx_seq_one_letter_code
_entity_poly.pdbx_strand_id
1 'polypeptide(L)'
;MSKEKEKVIVGQMELPIERYGQQKLFTDDVVSLFGDKGASLVKPGTMYESLRYAEYEISSGLGEIVDNAVEAEANNIHILTKTINSKGKNSRKTTEVMDEIAVIDDGKGMDYNVISRALILGDSPRPSKKGGLGIGRFGVGLTLGGISLARRLELYSRDKKDGAFYYTYLDLDVIKDPEKAYIPFPEYKEPPTEYSKFLQNSTGTIIILKNCDRLQYDQINDKALAADQQIKGLSSYIGRTFRKFIYGGINITINEEKVYLHDPLYRLGPTRFEVDPKSLEDPKTKLKARLWGRTVKIPIEIQDKPGEFADVEITMTLLPKEWRIKDQSGGGKFATERKIHENEGVSILRANREVLYGHVPYIIGKRGQARSLDIDRWWGCEISFPPELDNYFHVRYIKRGAEPVTALRDKIREIISEAVKSLREEIKRDRREHKRLEAKKSGIFAGAEDAMAEADKIMAKGKRGLDVSREDANKEFDKLAASASKTGVEEKTVEERRKELEEKPYSIVPVEYPESIFFETKHLLGHIVVNLNINHPFYKEVFEPLCGSIETMDEESDIYEGTKTIEQQKIRRAFMLLLLSYAKSESFFDNNDTVLSQLRSQWGLALGVAINSLAEKEQL
;
A
#
# COMPACT_ATOMS: atom_id res chain seq x y z
N MET A 1 -71.25 28.53 35.65
CA MET A 1 -70.22 27.48 35.81
C MET A 1 -69.03 27.94 35.02
N SER A 2 -67.98 28.38 35.73
CA SER A 2 -66.72 28.88 35.13
C SER A 2 -65.92 27.72 34.54
N LYS A 3 -65.55 27.86 33.29
CA LYS A 3 -64.60 26.92 32.61
C LYS A 3 -63.20 27.25 33.08
N GLU A 4 -62.59 26.36 33.83
CA GLU A 4 -61.14 26.42 34.10
C GLU A 4 -60.38 26.24 32.79
N LYS A 5 -59.52 27.20 32.48
CA LYS A 5 -58.58 27.12 31.37
C LYS A 5 -57.25 26.50 31.87
N GLU A 6 -56.99 25.30 31.49
CA GLU A 6 -55.68 24.70 31.71
C GLU A 6 -54.67 25.26 30.67
N LYS A 7 -53.56 25.83 31.14
CA LYS A 7 -52.48 26.35 30.27
C LYS A 7 -51.31 25.39 30.30
N VAL A 8 -50.84 24.97 29.14
CA VAL A 8 -49.59 24.24 29.00
C VAL A 8 -48.52 25.19 28.44
N ILE A 9 -47.42 25.31 29.16
CA ILE A 9 -46.26 26.11 28.74
C ILE A 9 -45.34 25.23 27.92
N VAL A 10 -45.14 25.55 26.63
CA VAL A 10 -44.16 24.94 25.76
C VAL A 10 -43.19 26.05 25.35
N GLY A 11 -42.04 26.10 26.03
CA GLY A 11 -41.09 27.20 25.85
C GLY A 11 -41.61 28.53 26.41
N GLN A 12 -41.23 29.67 25.85
CA GLN A 12 -41.63 31.01 26.27
C GLN A 12 -43.01 31.48 25.71
N MET A 13 -43.80 30.59 25.10
CA MET A 13 -45.14 30.94 24.63
C MET A 13 -46.23 30.17 25.39
N GLU A 14 -47.14 30.89 26.04
CA GLU A 14 -48.38 30.32 26.59
C GLU A 14 -49.40 30.12 25.47
N LEU A 15 -49.77 28.88 25.19
CA LEU A 15 -50.85 28.57 24.26
C LEU A 15 -52.10 28.13 25.05
N PRO A 16 -53.28 28.71 24.81
CA PRO A 16 -54.50 28.27 25.43
C PRO A 16 -55.01 26.97 24.85
N ILE A 17 -55.19 25.92 25.65
CA ILE A 17 -55.86 24.69 25.25
C ILE A 17 -57.36 24.82 25.49
N GLU A 18 -58.15 24.97 24.43
CA GLU A 18 -59.60 24.82 24.50
C GLU A 18 -59.98 23.35 24.23
N ARG A 19 -60.46 22.67 25.28
CA ARG A 19 -61.10 21.35 25.12
C ARG A 19 -62.54 21.54 24.66
N TYR A 20 -62.74 21.59 23.36
CA TYR A 20 -64.02 21.24 22.73
C TYR A 20 -63.84 20.68 21.35
N GLY A 21 -64.35 19.47 21.19
CA GLY A 21 -64.66 18.73 19.97
C GLY A 21 -63.78 19.04 18.71
N GLN A 22 -63.07 18.07 18.22
CA GLN A 22 -62.42 18.03 16.91
C GLN A 22 -62.37 19.33 16.08
N GLN A 23 -61.96 20.46 16.66
CA GLN A 23 -61.61 21.64 15.88
C GLN A 23 -60.15 21.50 15.46
N LYS A 24 -59.90 21.51 14.14
CA LYS A 24 -58.57 21.54 13.58
C LYS A 24 -57.78 22.67 14.23
N LEU A 25 -56.73 22.33 14.99
CA LEU A 25 -55.78 23.27 15.60
C LEU A 25 -54.92 24.02 14.59
N PHE A 26 -55.06 23.68 13.31
CA PHE A 26 -54.23 24.21 12.23
C PHE A 26 -55.10 25.00 11.25
N THR A 27 -54.53 26.11 10.74
CA THR A 27 -55.13 26.90 9.67
C THR A 27 -55.18 26.10 8.39
N ASP A 28 -56.09 26.42 7.48
CA ASP A 28 -56.21 25.77 6.16
C ASP A 28 -54.88 25.79 5.38
N ASP A 29 -54.03 26.80 5.60
CA ASP A 29 -52.68 26.88 5.04
C ASP A 29 -51.79 25.77 5.53
N VAL A 30 -51.84 25.36 6.80
CA VAL A 30 -51.05 24.26 7.35
C VAL A 30 -51.56 22.92 6.85
N VAL A 31 -52.89 22.76 6.72
CA VAL A 31 -53.50 21.55 6.16
C VAL A 31 -53.18 21.43 4.66
N SER A 32 -53.15 22.53 3.91
CA SER A 32 -52.78 22.54 2.51
C SER A 32 -51.30 22.18 2.31
N LEU A 33 -50.41 22.55 3.26
CA LEU A 33 -49.00 22.23 3.22
C LEU A 33 -48.69 20.77 3.59
N PHE A 34 -49.47 20.16 4.49
CA PHE A 34 -49.10 18.85 5.08
C PHE A 34 -50.14 17.74 4.84
N GLY A 35 -51.34 18.08 4.32
CA GLY A 35 -52.44 17.14 4.11
C GLY A 35 -53.22 16.78 5.38
N ASP A 36 -54.33 16.05 5.22
CA ASP A 36 -55.26 15.73 6.30
C ASP A 36 -54.71 14.75 7.35
N LYS A 37 -53.68 14.01 7.04
CA LYS A 37 -53.11 13.00 7.93
C LYS A 37 -51.92 13.49 8.75
N GLY A 38 -51.47 14.73 8.56
CA GLY A 38 -50.31 15.31 9.22
C GLY A 38 -49.14 15.63 8.27
N ALA A 39 -48.05 16.12 8.83
CA ALA A 39 -46.87 16.46 8.05
C ALA A 39 -46.20 15.21 7.46
N SER A 40 -45.79 15.27 6.18
CA SER A 40 -44.99 14.23 5.56
C SER A 40 -43.64 14.10 6.27
N LEU A 41 -43.21 12.88 6.57
CA LEU A 41 -41.90 12.60 7.20
C LEU A 41 -40.74 13.07 6.34
N VAL A 42 -40.91 13.18 5.04
CA VAL A 42 -39.81 13.45 4.07
C VAL A 42 -40.32 14.33 2.95
N LYS A 43 -39.55 15.35 2.58
CA LYS A 43 -39.63 16.05 1.29
C LYS A 43 -38.65 15.40 0.32
N PRO A 44 -39.10 14.58 -0.67
CA PRO A 44 -38.20 13.75 -1.47
C PRO A 44 -37.08 14.54 -2.15
N GLY A 45 -37.39 15.61 -2.90
CA GLY A 45 -36.41 16.38 -3.63
C GLY A 45 -35.27 16.92 -2.75
N THR A 46 -35.62 17.53 -1.60
CA THR A 46 -34.63 18.07 -0.64
C THR A 46 -33.85 16.96 0.06
N MET A 47 -34.50 15.85 0.38
CA MET A 47 -33.85 14.71 1.01
C MET A 47 -32.82 14.07 0.10
N TYR A 48 -33.19 13.76 -1.16
CA TYR A 48 -32.27 13.14 -2.12
C TYR A 48 -31.10 14.07 -2.44
N GLU A 49 -31.31 15.39 -2.59
CA GLU A 49 -30.19 16.33 -2.75
C GLU A 49 -29.26 16.34 -1.51
N SER A 50 -29.81 16.28 -0.30
CA SER A 50 -29.00 16.20 0.93
C SER A 50 -28.20 14.89 1.00
N LEU A 51 -28.80 13.77 0.60
CA LEU A 51 -28.15 12.46 0.59
C LEU A 51 -27.04 12.34 -0.45
N ARG A 52 -27.05 13.14 -1.53
CA ARG A 52 -25.94 13.22 -2.48
C ARG A 52 -24.63 13.63 -1.84
N TYR A 53 -24.68 14.42 -0.76
CA TYR A 53 -23.49 14.87 -0.01
C TYR A 53 -23.01 13.85 1.01
N ALA A 54 -23.65 12.66 1.11
CA ALA A 54 -23.06 11.53 1.77
C ALA A 54 -21.69 11.24 1.12
N GLU A 55 -20.70 10.88 1.93
CA GLU A 55 -19.28 10.76 1.56
C GLU A 55 -18.99 9.59 0.59
N TYR A 56 -19.68 9.51 -0.57
CA TYR A 56 -19.36 8.55 -1.63
C TYR A 56 -18.36 9.15 -2.62
N GLU A 57 -17.25 8.46 -2.81
CA GLU A 57 -16.36 8.63 -3.96
C GLU A 57 -16.82 7.71 -5.09
N ILE A 58 -16.31 7.94 -6.32
CA ILE A 58 -16.59 7.09 -7.49
C ILE A 58 -16.44 5.60 -7.15
N SER A 59 -15.36 5.24 -6.49
CA SER A 59 -15.02 3.85 -6.17
C SER A 59 -16.05 3.19 -5.27
N SER A 60 -16.51 3.88 -4.23
CA SER A 60 -17.49 3.32 -3.31
C SER A 60 -18.90 3.32 -3.86
N GLY A 61 -19.29 4.37 -4.62
CA GLY A 61 -20.60 4.43 -5.27
C GLY A 61 -20.76 3.30 -6.28
N LEU A 62 -19.77 3.09 -7.15
CA LEU A 62 -19.76 1.96 -8.09
C LEU A 62 -19.59 0.63 -7.38
N GLY A 63 -18.85 0.58 -6.26
CA GLY A 63 -18.72 -0.63 -5.44
C GLY A 63 -20.07 -1.16 -4.95
N GLU A 64 -21.03 -0.29 -4.56
CA GLU A 64 -22.39 -0.72 -4.19
C GLU A 64 -23.15 -1.34 -5.37
N ILE A 65 -22.92 -0.84 -6.58
CA ILE A 65 -23.54 -1.40 -7.79
C ILE A 65 -22.93 -2.76 -8.12
N VAL A 66 -21.61 -2.89 -8.02
CA VAL A 66 -20.91 -4.18 -8.20
C VAL A 66 -21.32 -5.19 -7.13
N ASP A 67 -21.52 -4.77 -5.88
CA ASP A 67 -22.05 -5.63 -4.81
C ASP A 67 -23.41 -6.23 -5.22
N ASN A 68 -24.30 -5.43 -5.82
CA ASN A 68 -25.60 -5.92 -6.29
C ASN A 68 -25.47 -6.92 -7.44
N ALA A 69 -24.53 -6.71 -8.37
CA ALA A 69 -24.25 -7.65 -9.44
C ALA A 69 -23.71 -8.99 -8.92
N VAL A 70 -22.80 -8.95 -7.94
CA VAL A 70 -22.29 -10.15 -7.25
C VAL A 70 -23.42 -10.90 -6.53
N GLU A 71 -24.31 -10.19 -5.82
CA GLU A 71 -25.49 -10.80 -5.18
C GLU A 71 -26.51 -11.38 -6.17
N ALA A 72 -26.56 -10.81 -7.38
CA ALA A 72 -27.37 -11.34 -8.48
C ALA A 72 -26.71 -12.56 -9.15
N GLU A 73 -25.59 -13.06 -8.60
CA GLU A 73 -24.84 -14.20 -9.13
C GLU A 73 -24.32 -14.00 -10.56
N ALA A 74 -23.92 -12.76 -10.88
CA ALA A 74 -23.32 -12.44 -12.17
C ALA A 74 -21.94 -13.11 -12.32
N ASN A 75 -21.67 -13.61 -13.54
CA ASN A 75 -20.35 -14.10 -13.91
C ASN A 75 -19.52 -13.01 -14.61
N ASN A 76 -20.18 -12.09 -15.31
CA ASN A 76 -19.55 -10.98 -16.01
C ASN A 76 -20.15 -9.65 -15.57
N ILE A 77 -19.29 -8.70 -15.24
CA ILE A 77 -19.66 -7.34 -14.86
C ILE A 77 -18.84 -6.38 -15.72
N HIS A 78 -19.51 -5.56 -16.51
CA HIS A 78 -18.88 -4.59 -17.41
C HIS A 78 -19.18 -3.18 -16.95
N ILE A 79 -18.15 -2.37 -16.75
CA ILE A 79 -18.26 -0.94 -16.43
C ILE A 79 -17.78 -0.18 -17.66
N LEU A 80 -18.63 0.64 -18.24
CA LEU A 80 -18.31 1.47 -19.40
C LEU A 80 -18.47 2.94 -19.02
N THR A 81 -17.57 3.78 -19.50
CA THR A 81 -17.57 5.22 -19.20
C THR A 81 -17.62 6.01 -20.49
N LYS A 82 -18.41 7.10 -20.52
CA LYS A 82 -18.33 8.12 -21.57
C LYS A 82 -17.77 9.41 -21.00
N THR A 83 -16.96 10.07 -21.78
CA THR A 83 -16.32 11.32 -21.41
C THR A 83 -16.78 12.48 -22.26
N ILE A 84 -16.70 13.68 -21.70
CA ILE A 84 -16.87 14.93 -22.42
C ILE A 84 -15.63 15.82 -22.18
N ASN A 85 -15.40 16.69 -23.13
CA ASN A 85 -14.32 17.69 -23.00
C ASN A 85 -14.78 18.85 -22.13
N SER A 86 -14.07 19.12 -21.05
CA SER A 86 -14.38 20.22 -20.15
C SER A 86 -13.15 21.05 -19.79
N LYS A 87 -13.36 22.30 -19.40
CA LYS A 87 -12.32 23.22 -18.97
C LYS A 87 -12.62 23.65 -17.53
N GLY A 88 -11.64 23.51 -16.62
CA GLY A 88 -11.74 24.13 -15.30
C GLY A 88 -11.86 25.64 -15.44
N LYS A 89 -12.56 26.30 -14.52
CA LYS A 89 -12.84 27.76 -14.58
C LYS A 89 -11.57 28.61 -14.80
N ASN A 90 -10.44 28.17 -14.23
CA ASN A 90 -9.16 28.88 -14.30
C ASN A 90 -8.12 28.19 -15.20
N SER A 91 -8.51 27.21 -16.02
CA SER A 91 -7.60 26.42 -16.86
C SER A 91 -7.77 26.76 -18.35
N ARG A 92 -6.65 26.95 -19.05
CA ARG A 92 -6.64 26.99 -20.52
C ARG A 92 -6.66 25.61 -21.15
N LYS A 93 -6.34 24.56 -20.36
CA LYS A 93 -6.24 23.18 -20.83
C LYS A 93 -7.61 22.52 -20.78
N THR A 94 -8.01 21.89 -21.88
CA THR A 94 -9.17 21.00 -21.97
C THR A 94 -8.80 19.65 -21.34
N THR A 95 -9.70 19.09 -20.55
CA THR A 95 -9.54 17.79 -19.88
C THR A 95 -10.76 16.95 -20.18
N GLU A 96 -10.56 15.69 -20.50
CA GLU A 96 -11.66 14.73 -20.62
C GLU A 96 -12.14 14.36 -19.21
N VAL A 97 -13.43 14.60 -18.96
CA VAL A 97 -14.09 14.32 -17.67
C VAL A 97 -15.21 13.31 -17.88
N MET A 98 -15.57 12.55 -16.84
CA MET A 98 -16.66 11.58 -16.91
C MET A 98 -18.01 12.26 -16.95
N ASP A 99 -18.90 11.79 -17.84
CA ASP A 99 -20.27 12.26 -17.96
C ASP A 99 -21.29 11.15 -17.78
N GLU A 100 -21.03 9.96 -18.32
CA GLU A 100 -21.91 8.81 -18.20
C GLU A 100 -21.13 7.57 -17.77
N ILE A 101 -21.73 6.75 -16.89
CA ILE A 101 -21.19 5.46 -16.47
C ILE A 101 -22.29 4.42 -16.61
N ALA A 102 -22.02 3.33 -17.34
CA ALA A 102 -22.92 2.18 -17.42
C ALA A 102 -22.28 0.99 -16.70
N VAL A 103 -23.05 0.31 -15.85
CA VAL A 103 -22.67 -0.97 -15.23
C VAL A 103 -23.65 -2.03 -15.75
N ILE A 104 -23.12 -3.08 -16.34
CA ILE A 104 -23.86 -4.17 -16.97
C ILE A 104 -23.46 -5.48 -16.28
N ASP A 105 -24.41 -6.25 -15.82
CA ASP A 105 -24.20 -7.56 -15.23
C ASP A 105 -25.10 -8.62 -15.90
N ASP A 106 -24.58 -9.83 -16.04
CA ASP A 106 -25.29 -11.01 -16.58
C ASP A 106 -25.94 -11.87 -15.48
N GLY A 107 -26.27 -11.25 -14.33
CA GLY A 107 -26.90 -11.92 -13.20
C GLY A 107 -28.35 -12.32 -13.47
N LYS A 108 -29.07 -12.68 -12.41
CA LYS A 108 -30.47 -13.17 -12.49
C LYS A 108 -31.47 -12.18 -13.08
N GLY A 109 -31.10 -10.88 -13.11
CA GLY A 109 -32.02 -9.82 -13.47
C GLY A 109 -33.12 -9.59 -12.44
N MET A 110 -34.10 -8.76 -12.82
CA MET A 110 -35.23 -8.37 -11.97
C MET A 110 -36.53 -8.54 -12.72
N ASP A 111 -37.54 -9.18 -12.13
CA ASP A 111 -38.92 -9.17 -12.58
C ASP A 111 -39.58 -7.80 -12.34
N TYR A 112 -40.80 -7.64 -12.81
CA TYR A 112 -41.58 -6.40 -12.66
C TYR A 112 -41.71 -5.95 -11.21
N ASN A 113 -41.96 -6.86 -10.27
CA ASN A 113 -42.16 -6.53 -8.87
C ASN A 113 -40.86 -6.07 -8.18
N VAL A 114 -39.76 -6.72 -8.53
CA VAL A 114 -38.44 -6.39 -7.98
C VAL A 114 -37.95 -5.04 -8.52
N ILE A 115 -38.01 -4.80 -9.83
CA ILE A 115 -37.54 -3.55 -10.44
C ILE A 115 -38.39 -2.34 -9.98
N SER A 116 -39.70 -2.52 -9.77
CA SER A 116 -40.60 -1.45 -9.26
C SER A 116 -40.14 -0.87 -7.93
N ARG A 117 -39.39 -1.64 -7.15
CA ARG A 117 -38.96 -1.30 -5.79
C ARG A 117 -37.46 -1.04 -5.69
N ALA A 118 -36.70 -1.36 -6.71
CA ALA A 118 -35.23 -1.40 -6.68
C ALA A 118 -34.58 -0.03 -6.40
N LEU A 119 -35.25 1.08 -6.73
CA LEU A 119 -34.76 2.44 -6.52
C LEU A 119 -35.34 3.12 -5.27
N ILE A 120 -36.25 2.45 -4.53
CA ILE A 120 -36.84 2.99 -3.30
C ILE A 120 -35.81 2.88 -2.16
N LEU A 121 -35.53 4.01 -1.50
CA LEU A 121 -34.62 4.02 -0.37
C LEU A 121 -35.21 3.23 0.82
N GLY A 122 -34.40 2.29 1.34
CA GLY A 122 -34.78 1.47 2.50
C GLY A 122 -35.70 0.30 2.13
N ASP A 123 -36.08 0.13 0.87
CA ASP A 123 -36.82 -1.02 0.42
C ASP A 123 -35.86 -2.06 -0.17
N SER A 124 -35.80 -3.23 0.46
CA SER A 124 -35.07 -4.37 -0.06
C SER A 124 -36.08 -5.45 -0.44
N PRO A 125 -36.39 -5.61 -1.74
CA PRO A 125 -37.29 -6.67 -2.19
C PRO A 125 -36.74 -8.07 -1.97
N ARG A 126 -35.48 -8.16 -1.55
CA ARG A 126 -34.83 -9.44 -1.22
C ARG A 126 -35.11 -9.79 0.24
N PRO A 127 -35.90 -10.81 0.54
CA PRO A 127 -36.02 -11.31 1.90
C PRO A 127 -34.61 -11.71 2.38
N SER A 128 -34.31 -11.49 3.64
CA SER A 128 -33.10 -12.01 4.31
C SER A 128 -33.14 -13.55 4.27
N LYS A 129 -32.95 -14.13 3.09
CA LYS A 129 -32.95 -15.58 2.91
C LYS A 129 -31.72 -16.16 3.58
N LYS A 130 -31.93 -17.15 4.46
CA LYS A 130 -30.92 -18.12 4.84
C LYS A 130 -30.22 -18.62 3.56
N GLY A 131 -28.93 -18.23 3.37
CA GLY A 131 -28.13 -18.70 2.25
C GLY A 131 -27.74 -17.69 1.15
N GLY A 132 -28.15 -16.41 1.21
CA GLY A 132 -27.58 -15.35 0.35
C GLY A 132 -26.21 -14.92 0.85
N LEU A 133 -25.37 -14.32 -0.04
CA LEU A 133 -24.05 -13.78 0.32
C LEU A 133 -24.14 -12.67 1.37
N GLY A 134 -25.33 -12.07 1.60
CA GLY A 134 -25.59 -11.09 2.64
C GLY A 134 -24.80 -9.79 2.51
N ILE A 135 -24.30 -9.44 1.31
CA ILE A 135 -23.49 -8.26 1.07
C ILE A 135 -24.34 -6.99 1.22
N GLY A 136 -25.57 -6.98 0.67
CA GLY A 136 -26.55 -5.88 0.76
C GLY A 136 -27.45 -6.02 1.97
N ARG A 137 -27.31 -5.15 2.98
CA ARG A 137 -28.11 -5.18 4.23
C ARG A 137 -29.24 -4.15 4.28
N PHE A 138 -29.03 -2.96 3.74
CA PHE A 138 -29.86 -1.80 4.08
C PHE A 138 -30.85 -1.34 2.99
N GLY A 139 -30.80 -1.91 1.78
CA GLY A 139 -31.66 -1.51 0.67
C GLY A 139 -31.48 -0.07 0.17
N VAL A 140 -30.31 0.51 0.41
CA VAL A 140 -30.00 1.91 0.04
C VAL A 140 -28.82 2.03 -0.92
N GLY A 141 -28.02 0.99 -1.08
CA GLY A 141 -26.72 1.04 -1.76
C GLY A 141 -26.83 1.48 -3.23
N LEU A 142 -27.74 0.90 -4.00
CA LEU A 142 -27.94 1.24 -5.42
C LEU A 142 -28.30 2.72 -5.58
N THR A 143 -29.31 3.17 -4.86
CA THR A 143 -29.83 4.52 -4.99
C THR A 143 -28.87 5.56 -4.46
N LEU A 144 -28.30 5.37 -3.25
CA LEU A 144 -27.33 6.30 -2.70
C LEU A 144 -26.02 6.32 -3.48
N GLY A 145 -25.50 5.16 -3.87
CA GLY A 145 -24.31 5.06 -4.73
C GLY A 145 -24.53 5.79 -6.05
N GLY A 146 -25.66 5.54 -6.71
CA GLY A 146 -26.00 6.17 -7.99
C GLY A 146 -26.15 7.68 -7.92
N ILE A 147 -27.01 8.21 -7.01
CA ILE A 147 -27.26 9.65 -6.89
C ILE A 147 -26.03 10.43 -6.37
N SER A 148 -25.14 9.77 -5.64
CA SER A 148 -23.90 10.41 -5.18
C SER A 148 -22.95 10.74 -6.35
N LEU A 149 -23.08 10.01 -7.46
CA LEU A 149 -22.20 10.16 -8.63
C LEU A 149 -22.88 10.95 -9.76
N ALA A 150 -24.20 10.75 -9.98
CA ALA A 150 -24.92 11.26 -11.11
C ALA A 150 -26.25 11.92 -10.72
N ARG A 151 -26.80 12.73 -11.62
CA ARG A 151 -28.10 13.36 -11.43
C ARG A 151 -29.27 12.46 -11.88
N ARG A 152 -28.98 11.52 -12.80
CA ARG A 152 -29.99 10.59 -13.31
C ARG A 152 -29.47 9.15 -13.30
N LEU A 153 -30.28 8.27 -12.74
CA LEU A 153 -30.03 6.83 -12.64
C LEU A 153 -31.11 6.11 -13.46
N GLU A 154 -30.71 5.46 -14.53
CA GLU A 154 -31.59 4.62 -15.38
C GLU A 154 -31.33 3.15 -15.10
N LEU A 155 -32.38 2.37 -15.00
CA LEU A 155 -32.35 0.95 -14.67
C LEU A 155 -33.11 0.15 -15.71
N TYR A 156 -32.40 -0.76 -16.38
CA TYR A 156 -32.94 -1.75 -17.31
C TYR A 156 -32.67 -3.14 -16.78
N SER A 157 -33.66 -4.02 -16.75
CA SER A 157 -33.43 -5.39 -16.29
C SER A 157 -34.38 -6.37 -16.95
N ARG A 158 -33.91 -7.61 -17.11
CA ARG A 158 -34.72 -8.73 -17.54
C ARG A 158 -34.35 -10.01 -16.82
N ASP A 159 -35.35 -10.76 -16.37
CA ASP A 159 -35.23 -12.03 -15.65
C ASP A 159 -35.34 -13.27 -16.56
N LYS A 160 -35.62 -13.09 -17.85
CA LYS A 160 -35.73 -14.14 -18.86
C LYS A 160 -34.85 -13.83 -20.06
N LYS A 161 -34.13 -14.84 -20.56
CA LYS A 161 -33.15 -14.67 -21.65
C LYS A 161 -33.74 -14.01 -22.90
N ASP A 162 -34.94 -14.38 -23.28
CA ASP A 162 -35.65 -13.88 -24.48
C ASP A 162 -36.72 -12.84 -24.11
N GLY A 163 -36.75 -12.36 -22.86
CA GLY A 163 -37.70 -11.38 -22.37
C GLY A 163 -37.33 -9.96 -22.77
N ALA A 164 -38.34 -9.09 -22.89
CA ALA A 164 -38.15 -7.66 -23.03
C ALA A 164 -37.57 -7.07 -21.74
N PHE A 165 -36.83 -5.96 -21.85
CA PHE A 165 -36.32 -5.24 -20.70
C PHE A 165 -37.41 -4.41 -20.04
N TYR A 166 -37.53 -4.53 -18.73
CA TYR A 166 -38.21 -3.55 -17.89
C TYR A 166 -37.29 -2.36 -17.64
N TYR A 167 -37.84 -1.16 -17.70
CA TYR A 167 -37.15 0.11 -17.52
C TYR A 167 -37.82 0.98 -16.48
N THR A 168 -37.05 1.56 -15.57
CA THR A 168 -37.43 2.64 -14.67
C THR A 168 -36.27 3.58 -14.44
N TYR A 169 -36.48 4.72 -13.80
CA TYR A 169 -35.42 5.67 -13.53
C TYR A 169 -35.70 6.53 -12.29
N LEU A 170 -34.64 7.13 -11.75
CA LEU A 170 -34.66 8.20 -10.77
C LEU A 170 -33.93 9.41 -11.37
N ASP A 171 -34.60 10.57 -11.40
CA ASP A 171 -34.04 11.81 -11.90
C ASP A 171 -34.19 12.90 -10.86
N LEU A 172 -33.06 13.40 -10.36
CA LEU A 172 -33.00 14.39 -9.26
C LEU A 172 -33.59 15.74 -9.67
N ASP A 173 -33.58 16.08 -10.94
CA ASP A 173 -34.16 17.33 -11.43
C ASP A 173 -35.68 17.24 -11.57
N VAL A 174 -36.18 16.05 -11.87
CA VAL A 174 -37.62 15.78 -11.95
C VAL A 174 -38.27 15.73 -10.57
N ILE A 175 -37.65 15.04 -9.60
CA ILE A 175 -38.22 14.88 -8.25
C ILE A 175 -38.16 16.14 -7.36
N LYS A 176 -37.58 17.23 -7.85
CA LYS A 176 -37.69 18.57 -7.21
C LYS A 176 -39.12 19.08 -7.23
N ASP A 177 -39.89 18.73 -8.26
CA ASP A 177 -41.31 19.01 -8.34
C ASP A 177 -42.07 18.01 -7.46
N PRO A 178 -42.76 18.46 -6.40
CA PRO A 178 -43.48 17.56 -5.49
C PRO A 178 -44.51 16.66 -6.18
N GLU A 179 -45.14 17.14 -7.29
CA GLU A 179 -46.10 16.36 -8.05
C GLU A 179 -45.46 15.21 -8.87
N LYS A 180 -44.15 15.32 -9.09
CA LYS A 180 -43.35 14.32 -9.86
C LYS A 180 -42.35 13.56 -8.95
N ALA A 181 -42.44 13.74 -7.65
CA ALA A 181 -41.52 13.14 -6.69
C ALA A 181 -41.83 11.66 -6.42
N TYR A 182 -41.82 10.86 -7.47
CA TYR A 182 -42.02 9.40 -7.43
C TYR A 182 -41.09 8.69 -8.42
N ILE A 183 -40.88 7.39 -8.22
CA ILE A 183 -40.20 6.51 -9.17
C ILE A 183 -41.27 5.99 -10.13
N PRO A 184 -41.12 6.19 -11.47
CA PRO A 184 -42.08 5.69 -12.43
C PRO A 184 -42.25 4.18 -12.37
N PHE A 185 -43.48 3.70 -12.58
CA PHE A 185 -43.70 2.26 -12.77
C PHE A 185 -42.88 1.76 -13.96
N PRO A 186 -42.34 0.54 -13.89
CA PRO A 186 -41.55 -0.02 -14.97
C PRO A 186 -42.35 -0.14 -16.27
N GLU A 187 -41.74 0.27 -17.37
CA GLU A 187 -42.25 0.09 -18.74
C GLU A 187 -41.32 -0.83 -19.53
N TYR A 188 -41.82 -1.38 -20.64
CA TYR A 188 -40.96 -2.10 -21.58
C TYR A 188 -40.18 -1.12 -22.43
N LYS A 189 -38.86 -1.22 -22.39
CA LYS A 189 -37.96 -0.35 -23.14
C LYS A 189 -36.63 -1.03 -23.41
N GLU A 190 -36.22 -1.05 -24.67
CA GLU A 190 -34.89 -1.57 -25.01
C GLU A 190 -33.78 -0.63 -24.56
N PRO A 191 -32.73 -1.15 -23.93
CA PRO A 191 -31.56 -0.36 -23.56
C PRO A 191 -30.74 0.03 -24.81
N PRO A 192 -29.87 1.05 -24.72
CA PRO A 192 -28.95 1.41 -25.80
C PRO A 192 -28.16 0.19 -26.29
N THR A 193 -28.05 0.03 -27.62
CA THR A 193 -27.42 -1.15 -28.26
C THR A 193 -25.97 -1.34 -27.84
N GLU A 194 -25.26 -0.25 -27.56
CA GLU A 194 -23.88 -0.27 -27.08
C GLU A 194 -23.73 -0.97 -25.72
N TYR A 195 -24.78 -1.02 -24.90
CA TYR A 195 -24.81 -1.70 -23.59
C TYR A 195 -25.47 -3.07 -23.68
N SER A 196 -26.57 -3.19 -24.41
CA SER A 196 -27.31 -4.46 -24.55
C SER A 196 -26.50 -5.56 -25.23
N LYS A 197 -25.50 -5.20 -26.06
CA LYS A 197 -24.57 -6.17 -26.69
C LYS A 197 -23.88 -7.11 -25.68
N PHE A 198 -23.67 -6.68 -24.44
CA PHE A 198 -23.05 -7.49 -23.39
C PHE A 198 -24.02 -8.50 -22.77
N LEU A 199 -25.30 -8.36 -22.98
CA LEU A 199 -26.35 -9.25 -22.45
C LEU A 199 -27.04 -10.10 -23.55
N GLN A 200 -26.38 -10.30 -24.70
CA GLN A 200 -26.96 -11.14 -25.75
C GLN A 200 -27.22 -12.54 -25.20
N ASN A 201 -28.49 -12.98 -25.31
CA ASN A 201 -28.96 -14.30 -24.85
C ASN A 201 -28.79 -14.60 -23.35
N SER A 202 -28.69 -13.59 -22.48
CA SER A 202 -28.63 -13.74 -21.03
C SER A 202 -29.70 -12.92 -20.31
N THR A 203 -30.02 -13.31 -19.08
CA THR A 203 -30.66 -12.42 -18.10
C THR A 203 -29.68 -11.34 -17.68
N GLY A 204 -30.09 -10.32 -16.93
CA GLY A 204 -29.18 -9.36 -16.36
C GLY A 204 -29.75 -7.98 -16.15
N THR A 205 -28.87 -7.08 -15.72
CA THR A 205 -29.23 -5.69 -15.40
C THR A 205 -28.24 -4.71 -16.02
N ILE A 206 -28.75 -3.58 -16.50
CA ILE A 206 -27.98 -2.45 -17.00
C ILE A 206 -28.38 -1.23 -16.18
N ILE A 207 -27.40 -0.62 -15.52
CA ILE A 207 -27.55 0.61 -14.74
C ILE A 207 -26.78 1.71 -15.45
N ILE A 208 -27.45 2.81 -15.81
CA ILE A 208 -26.81 3.94 -16.49
C ILE A 208 -26.91 5.17 -15.60
N LEU A 209 -25.77 5.70 -15.21
CA LEU A 209 -25.58 6.94 -14.47
C LEU A 209 -25.31 8.06 -15.47
N LYS A 210 -26.22 9.03 -15.59
CA LYS A 210 -26.09 10.16 -16.52
C LYS A 210 -25.91 11.48 -15.81
N ASN A 211 -25.21 12.38 -16.46
CA ASN A 211 -24.84 13.67 -15.89
C ASN A 211 -24.07 13.45 -14.57
N CYS A 212 -22.86 12.90 -14.69
CA CYS A 212 -21.95 12.62 -13.57
C CYS A 212 -21.25 13.90 -13.08
N ASP A 213 -22.03 14.90 -12.71
CA ASP A 213 -21.60 16.26 -12.39
C ASP A 213 -20.54 16.31 -11.26
N ARG A 214 -20.61 15.40 -10.31
CA ARG A 214 -19.65 15.33 -9.19
C ARG A 214 -18.31 14.69 -9.56
N LEU A 215 -18.21 14.06 -10.72
CA LEU A 215 -16.98 13.44 -11.22
C LEU A 215 -16.24 14.35 -12.22
N GLN A 216 -16.79 15.52 -12.52
CA GLN A 216 -16.24 16.41 -13.53
C GLN A 216 -15.26 17.43 -12.94
N TYR A 217 -15.52 17.90 -11.70
CA TYR A 217 -14.73 18.97 -11.07
C TYR A 217 -14.43 18.68 -9.62
N ASP A 218 -13.21 19.05 -9.20
CA ASP A 218 -12.85 19.19 -7.80
C ASP A 218 -13.56 20.43 -7.24
N GLN A 219 -14.42 20.23 -6.25
CA GLN A 219 -15.24 21.29 -5.64
C GLN A 219 -14.40 22.36 -4.92
N ILE A 220 -13.18 22.03 -4.49
CA ILE A 220 -12.31 22.94 -3.74
C ILE A 220 -11.46 23.81 -4.70
N ASN A 221 -10.90 23.18 -5.73
CA ASN A 221 -9.90 23.79 -6.59
C ASN A 221 -10.44 24.23 -7.97
N ASP A 222 -11.73 24.01 -8.24
CA ASP A 222 -12.36 24.24 -9.57
C ASP A 222 -11.57 23.59 -10.73
N LYS A 223 -10.86 22.49 -10.42
CA LYS A 223 -10.02 21.77 -11.39
C LYS A 223 -10.82 20.63 -12.02
N ALA A 224 -10.76 20.51 -13.34
CA ALA A 224 -11.34 19.36 -14.04
C ALA A 224 -10.66 18.06 -13.61
N LEU A 225 -11.45 17.05 -13.26
CA LEU A 225 -11.00 15.73 -12.83
C LEU A 225 -10.82 14.83 -14.05
N ALA A 226 -9.57 14.47 -14.35
CA ALA A 226 -9.25 13.63 -15.49
C ALA A 226 -9.86 12.22 -15.35
N ALA A 227 -10.62 11.80 -16.35
CA ALA A 227 -11.34 10.52 -16.36
C ALA A 227 -10.38 9.33 -16.28
N ASP A 228 -9.23 9.38 -16.95
CA ASP A 228 -8.23 8.30 -16.95
C ASP A 228 -7.65 8.02 -15.55
N GLN A 229 -7.45 9.06 -14.74
CA GLN A 229 -6.99 8.90 -13.35
C GLN A 229 -8.05 8.25 -12.47
N GLN A 230 -9.31 8.65 -12.66
CA GLN A 230 -10.43 8.06 -11.93
C GLN A 230 -10.65 6.60 -12.31
N ILE A 231 -10.52 6.24 -13.61
CA ILE A 231 -10.62 4.86 -14.09
C ILE A 231 -9.50 3.99 -13.50
N LYS A 232 -8.25 4.48 -13.44
CA LYS A 232 -7.14 3.77 -12.80
C LYS A 232 -7.38 3.54 -11.31
N GLY A 233 -7.88 4.56 -10.61
CA GLY A 233 -8.26 4.47 -9.20
C GLY A 233 -9.38 3.44 -8.98
N LEU A 234 -10.41 3.48 -9.81
CA LEU A 234 -11.53 2.54 -9.79
C LEU A 234 -11.07 1.10 -10.03
N SER A 235 -10.24 0.86 -11.05
CA SER A 235 -9.70 -0.47 -11.35
C SER A 235 -8.90 -1.04 -10.16
N SER A 236 -8.08 -0.21 -9.53
CA SER A 236 -7.34 -0.59 -8.33
C SER A 236 -8.25 -0.93 -7.15
N TYR A 237 -9.29 -0.13 -6.93
CA TYR A 237 -10.25 -0.34 -5.85
C TYR A 237 -11.04 -1.63 -6.07
N ILE A 238 -11.61 -1.84 -7.26
CA ILE A 238 -12.37 -3.04 -7.59
C ILE A 238 -11.50 -4.28 -7.49
N GLY A 239 -10.29 -4.26 -8.06
CA GLY A 239 -9.35 -5.37 -8.02
C GLY A 239 -8.98 -5.80 -6.60
N ARG A 240 -8.92 -4.87 -5.63
CA ARG A 240 -8.66 -5.18 -4.23
C ARG A 240 -9.94 -5.57 -3.50
N THR A 241 -10.98 -4.75 -3.59
CA THR A 241 -12.22 -4.92 -2.83
C THR A 241 -12.94 -6.23 -3.17
N PHE A 242 -12.96 -6.59 -4.44
CA PHE A 242 -13.63 -7.79 -4.96
C PHE A 242 -12.66 -8.94 -5.29
N ARG A 243 -11.41 -8.89 -4.78
CA ARG A 243 -10.37 -9.88 -5.10
C ARG A 243 -10.79 -11.34 -4.90
N LYS A 244 -11.58 -11.63 -3.85
CA LYS A 244 -12.05 -12.99 -3.57
C LYS A 244 -13.06 -13.47 -4.62
N PHE A 245 -13.91 -12.58 -5.11
CA PHE A 245 -14.89 -12.87 -6.15
C PHE A 245 -14.23 -13.02 -7.52
N ILE A 246 -13.27 -12.14 -7.85
CA ILE A 246 -12.46 -12.25 -9.07
C ILE A 246 -11.65 -13.56 -9.05
N TYR A 247 -11.07 -13.92 -7.92
CA TYR A 247 -10.39 -15.21 -7.73
C TYR A 247 -11.35 -16.39 -7.89
N GLY A 248 -12.60 -16.24 -7.43
CA GLY A 248 -13.69 -17.22 -7.59
C GLY A 248 -14.25 -17.34 -9.01
N GLY A 249 -13.75 -16.54 -9.95
CA GLY A 249 -14.11 -16.64 -11.38
C GLY A 249 -14.99 -15.51 -11.93
N ILE A 250 -15.44 -14.55 -11.11
CA ILE A 250 -16.19 -13.39 -11.62
C ILE A 250 -15.25 -12.54 -12.49
N ASN A 251 -15.66 -12.27 -13.71
CA ASN A 251 -14.95 -11.43 -14.66
C ASN A 251 -15.47 -9.99 -14.58
N ILE A 252 -14.60 -9.04 -14.23
CA ILE A 252 -14.94 -7.62 -14.18
C ILE A 252 -14.08 -6.87 -15.20
N THR A 253 -14.71 -6.03 -16.02
CA THR A 253 -14.00 -5.18 -17.01
C THR A 253 -14.37 -3.72 -16.80
N ILE A 254 -13.43 -2.82 -17.11
CA ILE A 254 -13.67 -1.37 -17.20
C ILE A 254 -13.24 -0.93 -18.61
N ASN A 255 -14.17 -0.39 -19.39
CA ASN A 255 -13.96 -0.03 -20.80
C ASN A 255 -13.35 -1.18 -21.60
N GLU A 256 -13.91 -2.39 -21.40
CA GLU A 256 -13.49 -3.66 -22.01
C GLU A 256 -12.10 -4.17 -21.54
N GLU A 257 -11.36 -3.39 -20.74
CA GLU A 257 -10.11 -3.85 -20.12
C GLU A 257 -10.39 -4.67 -18.87
N LYS A 258 -9.75 -5.84 -18.74
CA LYS A 258 -9.92 -6.74 -17.62
C LYS A 258 -9.36 -6.13 -16.32
N VAL A 259 -10.14 -6.19 -15.26
CA VAL A 259 -9.68 -5.86 -13.90
C VAL A 259 -9.02 -7.09 -13.29
N TYR A 260 -7.74 -6.96 -12.94
CA TYR A 260 -6.99 -8.00 -12.23
C TYR A 260 -7.09 -7.80 -10.72
N LEU A 261 -7.12 -8.91 -9.99
CA LEU A 261 -7.12 -8.86 -8.53
C LEU A 261 -5.82 -8.26 -7.97
N HIS A 262 -5.96 -7.57 -6.85
CA HIS A 262 -4.86 -7.15 -5.98
C HIS A 262 -5.09 -7.68 -4.57
N ASP A 263 -4.24 -8.60 -4.12
CA ASP A 263 -4.36 -9.22 -2.81
C ASP A 263 -3.34 -8.65 -1.82
N PRO A 264 -3.76 -7.94 -0.76
CA PRO A 264 -2.86 -7.43 0.28
C PRO A 264 -2.09 -8.51 1.04
N LEU A 265 -2.53 -9.77 0.96
CA LEU A 265 -1.79 -10.93 1.47
C LEU A 265 -0.74 -11.44 0.48
N TYR A 266 -0.75 -11.01 -0.79
CA TYR A 266 0.13 -11.44 -1.88
C TYR A 266 0.15 -12.95 -2.11
N ARG A 267 -1.00 -13.62 -1.97
CA ARG A 267 -1.17 -15.08 -2.15
C ARG A 267 -2.05 -15.47 -3.31
N LEU A 268 -3.09 -14.67 -3.59
CA LEU A 268 -4.04 -14.93 -4.68
C LEU A 268 -3.44 -14.53 -6.04
N GLY A 269 -3.92 -15.18 -7.09
CA GLY A 269 -3.55 -14.89 -8.47
C GLY A 269 -4.53 -15.56 -9.46
N PRO A 270 -4.34 -15.35 -10.76
CA PRO A 270 -3.28 -14.53 -11.36
C PRO A 270 -3.51 -13.02 -11.20
N THR A 271 -2.46 -12.30 -10.90
CA THR A 271 -2.41 -10.84 -10.98
C THR A 271 -2.04 -10.39 -12.40
N ARG A 272 -2.14 -9.10 -12.72
CA ARG A 272 -1.72 -8.58 -14.04
C ARG A 272 -0.27 -8.93 -14.39
N PHE A 273 0.62 -9.01 -13.38
CA PHE A 273 2.03 -9.31 -13.59
C PHE A 273 2.29 -10.78 -13.93
N GLU A 274 1.43 -11.67 -13.44
CA GLU A 274 1.51 -13.11 -13.74
C GLU A 274 0.90 -13.47 -15.09
N VAL A 275 0.27 -12.51 -15.76
CA VAL A 275 -0.29 -12.65 -17.12
C VAL A 275 0.57 -11.92 -18.15
N ASP A 276 1.26 -10.86 -17.75
CA ASP A 276 2.13 -10.08 -18.63
C ASP A 276 3.45 -10.82 -18.94
N PRO A 277 3.74 -11.16 -20.21
CA PRO A 277 4.95 -11.90 -20.59
C PRO A 277 6.26 -11.23 -20.12
N LYS A 278 6.33 -9.89 -20.18
CA LYS A 278 7.53 -9.15 -19.75
C LYS A 278 7.76 -9.24 -18.25
N SER A 279 6.70 -9.21 -17.47
CA SER A 279 6.78 -9.36 -16.01
C SER A 279 7.19 -10.78 -15.61
N LEU A 280 6.83 -11.80 -16.40
CA LEU A 280 7.19 -13.19 -16.16
C LEU A 280 8.67 -13.51 -16.40
N GLU A 281 9.41 -12.64 -17.08
CA GLU A 281 10.87 -12.76 -17.25
C GLU A 281 11.60 -12.59 -15.90
N ASP A 282 11.06 -11.80 -14.98
CA ASP A 282 11.59 -11.70 -13.61
C ASP A 282 11.11 -12.89 -12.75
N PRO A 283 12.00 -13.79 -12.31
CA PRO A 283 11.65 -14.95 -11.50
C PRO A 283 10.88 -14.59 -10.22
N LYS A 284 11.07 -13.39 -9.68
CA LYS A 284 10.38 -12.90 -8.50
C LYS A 284 8.88 -12.79 -8.70
N THR A 285 8.41 -12.61 -9.94
CA THR A 285 6.97 -12.50 -10.27
C THR A 285 6.19 -13.76 -9.91
N LYS A 286 6.84 -14.93 -9.94
CA LYS A 286 6.22 -16.23 -9.61
C LYS A 286 6.15 -16.52 -8.11
N LEU A 287 6.86 -15.74 -7.30
CA LEU A 287 6.88 -15.92 -5.86
C LEU A 287 5.57 -15.44 -5.22
N LYS A 288 5.16 -16.11 -4.16
CA LYS A 288 3.99 -15.76 -3.34
C LYS A 288 4.40 -15.58 -1.89
N ALA A 289 3.68 -14.74 -1.17
CA ALA A 289 3.86 -14.61 0.26
C ALA A 289 3.56 -15.92 0.98
N ARG A 290 4.33 -16.25 2.01
CA ARG A 290 4.07 -17.40 2.87
C ARG A 290 3.11 -17.03 4.00
N LEU A 291 2.32 -17.98 4.45
CA LEU A 291 1.52 -17.82 5.67
C LEU A 291 2.45 -17.65 6.87
N TRP A 292 2.11 -16.72 7.74
CA TRP A 292 2.75 -16.56 9.04
C TRP A 292 1.95 -17.32 10.10
N GLY A 293 2.37 -18.54 10.37
CA GLY A 293 1.59 -19.49 11.15
C GLY A 293 0.35 -19.99 10.40
N ARG A 294 -0.68 -20.35 11.16
CA ARG A 294 -2.01 -20.75 10.64
C ARG A 294 -2.99 -19.58 10.78
N THR A 295 -4.07 -19.60 10.00
CA THR A 295 -5.22 -18.71 10.22
C THR A 295 -5.78 -18.94 11.63
N VAL A 296 -5.87 -17.86 12.40
CA VAL A 296 -6.43 -17.89 13.75
C VAL A 296 -7.94 -17.66 13.66
N LYS A 297 -8.72 -18.51 14.32
CA LYS A 297 -10.18 -18.43 14.40
C LYS A 297 -10.60 -18.00 15.79
N ILE A 298 -11.43 -16.97 15.87
CA ILE A 298 -12.04 -16.49 17.11
C ILE A 298 -13.53 -16.80 17.02
N PRO A 299 -14.03 -17.83 17.71
CA PRO A 299 -15.46 -18.12 17.74
C PRO A 299 -16.19 -17.05 18.55
N ILE A 300 -17.23 -16.47 17.96
CA ILE A 300 -18.12 -15.45 18.55
C ILE A 300 -19.54 -15.99 18.51
N GLU A 301 -20.23 -15.93 19.64
CA GLU A 301 -21.63 -16.34 19.72
C GLU A 301 -22.51 -15.36 18.93
N ILE A 302 -23.42 -15.87 18.10
CA ILE A 302 -24.33 -15.06 17.30
C ILE A 302 -25.41 -14.49 18.20
N GLN A 303 -25.54 -13.15 18.24
CA GLN A 303 -26.38 -12.41 19.19
C GLN A 303 -27.83 -12.94 19.25
N ASP A 304 -28.44 -13.25 18.10
CA ASP A 304 -29.85 -13.64 18.00
C ASP A 304 -30.04 -15.17 18.00
N LYS A 305 -28.97 -15.95 18.26
CA LYS A 305 -28.98 -17.41 18.19
C LYS A 305 -28.09 -18.02 19.28
N PRO A 306 -28.58 -18.09 20.53
CA PRO A 306 -27.83 -18.64 21.64
C PRO A 306 -27.32 -20.06 21.34
N GLY A 307 -26.01 -20.30 21.57
CA GLY A 307 -25.34 -21.59 21.30
C GLY A 307 -24.86 -21.77 19.87
N GLU A 308 -25.18 -20.87 18.92
CA GLU A 308 -24.56 -20.85 17.58
C GLU A 308 -23.37 -19.89 17.57
N PHE A 309 -22.26 -20.30 16.95
CA PHE A 309 -21.03 -19.52 16.85
C PHE A 309 -20.67 -19.27 15.40
N ALA A 310 -20.05 -18.12 15.14
CA ALA A 310 -19.42 -17.79 13.88
C ALA A 310 -17.97 -17.33 14.13
N ASP A 311 -17.08 -17.62 13.19
CA ASP A 311 -15.67 -17.33 13.35
C ASP A 311 -15.28 -15.96 12.79
N VAL A 312 -14.50 -15.22 13.55
CA VAL A 312 -13.64 -14.15 13.02
C VAL A 312 -12.29 -14.78 12.70
N GLU A 313 -11.89 -14.73 11.44
CA GLU A 313 -10.64 -15.33 10.97
C GLU A 313 -9.56 -14.25 10.77
N ILE A 314 -8.37 -14.49 11.30
CA ILE A 314 -7.21 -13.62 11.14
C ILE A 314 -6.12 -14.39 10.39
N THR A 315 -5.75 -13.89 9.22
CA THR A 315 -4.69 -14.46 8.39
C THR A 315 -3.56 -13.46 8.22
N MET A 316 -2.34 -13.89 8.51
CA MET A 316 -1.15 -13.08 8.31
C MET A 316 -0.17 -13.74 7.35
N THR A 317 0.58 -12.93 6.63
CA THR A 317 1.56 -13.40 5.63
C THR A 317 2.85 -12.61 5.74
N LEU A 318 3.94 -13.24 5.28
CA LEU A 318 5.23 -12.61 5.08
C LEU A 318 5.59 -12.66 3.58
N LEU A 319 5.90 -11.52 3.00
CA LEU A 319 6.29 -11.40 1.60
C LEU A 319 7.63 -12.13 1.36
N PRO A 320 7.91 -12.61 0.13
CA PRO A 320 9.14 -13.33 -0.19
C PRO A 320 10.40 -12.56 0.20
N LYS A 321 11.43 -13.28 0.64
CA LYS A 321 12.73 -12.71 1.03
C LYS A 321 13.34 -11.93 -0.14
N GLU A 322 13.23 -12.44 -1.36
CA GLU A 322 13.75 -11.87 -2.60
C GLU A 322 13.14 -10.51 -2.95
N TRP A 323 11.92 -10.22 -2.46
CA TRP A 323 11.24 -8.93 -2.67
C TRP A 323 11.73 -7.86 -1.69
N ARG A 324 12.05 -8.24 -0.45
CA ARG A 324 12.24 -7.33 0.68
C ARG A 324 13.70 -7.05 1.05
N ILE A 325 14.66 -7.81 0.50
CA ILE A 325 16.07 -7.69 0.86
C ILE A 325 16.72 -6.49 0.19
N LYS A 326 16.54 -6.34 -1.13
CA LYS A 326 17.21 -5.28 -1.92
C LYS A 326 16.54 -3.92 -1.80
N ASP A 327 15.23 -3.89 -1.57
CA ASP A 327 14.45 -2.66 -1.49
C ASP A 327 13.89 -2.47 -0.08
N GLN A 328 14.71 -1.94 0.80
CA GLN A 328 14.35 -1.78 2.23
C GLN A 328 13.18 -0.83 2.44
N SER A 329 13.02 0.18 1.58
CA SER A 329 11.96 1.19 1.65
C SER A 329 10.69 0.78 0.90
N GLY A 330 10.74 -0.27 0.07
CA GLY A 330 9.64 -0.64 -0.83
C GLY A 330 9.41 0.37 -1.96
N GLY A 331 10.37 1.27 -2.24
CA GLY A 331 10.26 2.32 -3.25
C GLY A 331 10.81 1.93 -4.64
N GLY A 332 11.41 0.76 -4.80
CA GLY A 332 11.89 0.26 -6.07
C GLY A 332 10.76 -0.04 -7.06
N LYS A 333 11.06 0.00 -8.36
CA LYS A 333 10.06 -0.19 -9.43
C LYS A 333 9.18 -1.44 -9.22
N PHE A 334 9.80 -2.57 -8.88
CA PHE A 334 9.09 -3.83 -8.63
C PHE A 334 8.04 -3.70 -7.50
N ALA A 335 8.43 -3.10 -6.38
CA ALA A 335 7.57 -2.93 -5.21
C ALA A 335 6.49 -1.87 -5.46
N THR A 336 6.84 -0.76 -6.13
CA THR A 336 5.90 0.32 -6.45
C THR A 336 4.80 -0.15 -7.39
N GLU A 337 5.14 -0.84 -8.47
CA GLU A 337 4.16 -1.37 -9.42
C GLU A 337 3.19 -2.37 -8.78
N ARG A 338 3.64 -3.14 -7.79
CA ARG A 338 2.84 -4.10 -7.02
C ARG A 338 2.19 -3.51 -5.78
N LYS A 339 2.29 -2.19 -5.61
CA LYS A 339 1.74 -1.45 -4.46
C LYS A 339 2.24 -1.92 -3.09
N ILE A 340 3.43 -2.52 -3.03
CA ILE A 340 4.04 -2.94 -1.77
C ILE A 340 4.38 -1.71 -0.91
N HIS A 341 4.75 -0.58 -1.52
CA HIS A 341 5.03 0.68 -0.83
C HIS A 341 3.80 1.27 -0.11
N GLU A 342 2.58 0.87 -0.51
CA GLU A 342 1.31 1.24 0.11
C GLU A 342 0.77 0.16 1.07
N ASN A 343 1.45 -1.00 1.18
CA ASN A 343 0.97 -2.16 1.94
C ASN A 343 1.29 -2.02 3.43
N GLU A 344 0.71 -1.02 4.09
CA GLU A 344 0.89 -0.74 5.52
C GLU A 344 -0.41 -0.91 6.31
N GLY A 345 -1.36 -1.68 5.77
CA GLY A 345 -2.70 -1.76 6.29
C GLY A 345 -3.16 -3.16 6.68
N VAL A 346 -4.28 -3.16 7.39
CA VAL A 346 -5.08 -4.35 7.64
C VAL A 346 -6.26 -4.35 6.68
N SER A 347 -6.50 -5.48 6.02
CA SER A 347 -7.68 -5.71 5.18
C SER A 347 -8.77 -6.35 6.01
N ILE A 348 -9.93 -5.73 6.11
CA ILE A 348 -11.10 -6.28 6.82
C ILE A 348 -12.15 -6.67 5.79
N LEU A 349 -12.52 -7.96 5.77
CA LEU A 349 -13.50 -8.52 4.85
C LEU A 349 -14.77 -8.91 5.60
N ARG A 350 -15.90 -8.57 5.01
CA ARG A 350 -17.23 -9.05 5.38
C ARG A 350 -17.79 -9.88 4.22
N ALA A 351 -18.12 -11.14 4.45
CA ALA A 351 -18.62 -12.04 3.39
C ALA A 351 -17.74 -11.99 2.12
N ASN A 352 -16.42 -12.07 2.26
CA ASN A 352 -15.42 -12.00 1.19
C ASN A 352 -15.28 -10.63 0.46
N ARG A 353 -16.09 -9.62 0.83
CA ARG A 353 -16.00 -8.25 0.32
C ARG A 353 -15.18 -7.39 1.28
N GLU A 354 -14.15 -6.70 0.80
CA GLU A 354 -13.36 -5.80 1.64
C GLU A 354 -14.18 -4.56 2.03
N VAL A 355 -14.35 -4.36 3.34
CA VAL A 355 -15.10 -3.21 3.90
C VAL A 355 -14.18 -2.14 4.47
N LEU A 356 -12.92 -2.48 4.74
CA LEU A 356 -11.90 -1.54 5.19
C LEU A 356 -10.52 -2.05 4.76
N TYR A 357 -9.70 -1.14 4.25
CA TYR A 357 -8.26 -1.36 4.06
C TYR A 357 -7.50 -0.10 4.45
N GLY A 358 -6.48 -0.27 5.26
CA GLY A 358 -5.61 0.81 5.64
C GLY A 358 -5.02 0.65 7.03
N HIS A 359 -4.41 1.73 7.50
CA HIS A 359 -3.86 1.79 8.85
C HIS A 359 -4.98 1.83 9.88
N VAL A 360 -4.99 0.84 10.76
CA VAL A 360 -6.01 0.68 11.81
C VAL A 360 -5.35 0.85 13.18
N PRO A 361 -5.25 2.09 13.70
CA PRO A 361 -4.46 2.42 14.90
C PRO A 361 -4.89 1.67 16.16
N TYR A 362 -6.17 1.27 16.23
CA TYR A 362 -6.69 0.50 17.37
C TYR A 362 -6.38 -1.00 17.29
N ILE A 363 -5.85 -1.47 16.15
CA ILE A 363 -5.40 -2.87 15.96
C ILE A 363 -3.88 -2.94 16.04
N ILE A 364 -3.16 -2.05 15.33
CA ILE A 364 -1.69 -2.05 15.26
C ILE A 364 -1.16 -0.76 15.89
N GLY A 365 -0.34 -0.89 16.92
CA GLY A 365 0.30 0.24 17.58
C GLY A 365 -0.28 0.59 18.94
N LYS A 366 0.45 1.39 19.70
CA LYS A 366 -0.01 1.97 20.96
C LYS A 366 -0.94 3.15 20.67
N ARG A 367 -1.90 3.40 21.58
CA ARG A 367 -2.77 4.58 21.53
C ARG A 367 -1.92 5.85 21.33
N GLY A 368 -2.09 6.55 20.21
CA GLY A 368 -1.34 7.76 19.86
C GLY A 368 -0.14 7.57 18.91
N GLN A 369 0.30 6.37 18.58
CA GLN A 369 1.31 6.15 17.54
C GLN A 369 0.63 5.95 16.17
N ALA A 370 0.62 7.02 15.39
CA ALA A 370 -0.09 7.07 14.10
C ALA A 370 0.70 6.52 12.90
N ARG A 371 1.92 6.01 13.10
CA ARG A 371 2.75 5.54 11.98
C ARG A 371 3.07 4.06 12.11
N SER A 372 2.71 3.28 11.08
CA SER A 372 3.35 2.00 10.82
C SER A 372 4.82 2.25 10.46
N LEU A 373 5.70 1.33 10.84
CA LEU A 373 7.09 1.41 10.44
C LEU A 373 7.22 0.99 8.97
N ASP A 374 8.17 1.54 8.22
CA ASP A 374 8.44 1.13 6.82
C ASP A 374 8.62 -0.38 6.65
N ILE A 375 9.00 -1.06 7.73
CA ILE A 375 9.13 -2.52 7.77
C ILE A 375 7.77 -3.24 7.64
N ASP A 376 6.66 -2.58 8.00
CA ASP A 376 5.33 -3.20 8.05
C ASP A 376 4.71 -3.43 6.66
N ARG A 377 5.25 -2.83 5.61
CA ARG A 377 4.82 -3.08 4.23
C ARG A 377 5.20 -4.46 3.68
N TRP A 378 6.06 -5.18 4.40
CA TRP A 378 6.58 -6.49 3.99
C TRP A 378 5.80 -7.69 4.53
N TRP A 379 4.68 -7.44 5.19
CA TRP A 379 3.72 -8.47 5.63
C TRP A 379 2.30 -8.03 5.33
N GLY A 380 1.39 -9.00 5.20
CA GLY A 380 -0.04 -8.76 4.99
C GLY A 380 -0.85 -9.24 6.19
N CYS A 381 -1.98 -8.57 6.45
CA CYS A 381 -2.96 -8.96 7.45
C CYS A 381 -4.37 -8.83 6.90
N GLU A 382 -5.14 -9.90 6.99
CA GLU A 382 -6.56 -9.97 6.62
C GLU A 382 -7.38 -10.47 7.81
N ILE A 383 -8.44 -9.75 8.13
CA ILE A 383 -9.45 -10.13 9.12
C ILE A 383 -10.74 -10.38 8.34
N SER A 384 -11.32 -11.56 8.43
CA SER A 384 -12.58 -11.85 7.77
C SER A 384 -13.65 -12.30 8.75
N PHE A 385 -14.90 -11.90 8.48
CA PHE A 385 -16.05 -12.29 9.28
C PHE A 385 -17.32 -12.41 8.43
N PRO A 386 -18.26 -13.29 8.82
CA PRO A 386 -19.52 -13.46 8.12
C PRO A 386 -20.56 -12.42 8.58
N PRO A 387 -21.67 -12.23 7.81
CA PRO A 387 -22.71 -11.22 8.07
C PRO A 387 -23.36 -11.34 9.44
N GLU A 388 -23.42 -12.54 10.01
CA GLU A 388 -24.00 -12.80 11.34
C GLU A 388 -23.31 -12.04 12.47
N LEU A 389 -22.06 -11.59 12.22
CA LEU A 389 -21.26 -10.83 13.18
C LEU A 389 -21.28 -9.30 12.95
N ASP A 390 -22.15 -8.79 12.09
CA ASP A 390 -22.26 -7.35 11.79
C ASP A 390 -22.40 -6.46 13.02
N ASN A 391 -23.15 -6.91 14.02
CA ASN A 391 -23.38 -6.18 15.25
C ASN A 391 -22.10 -6.01 16.09
N TYR A 392 -21.16 -6.94 15.97
CA TYR A 392 -19.87 -6.89 16.66
C TYR A 392 -18.82 -6.02 15.94
N PHE A 393 -19.06 -5.65 14.66
CA PHE A 393 -18.15 -4.84 13.85
C PHE A 393 -18.70 -3.46 13.51
N HIS A 394 -19.83 -3.05 14.04
CA HIS A 394 -20.48 -1.75 13.75
C HIS A 394 -20.42 -1.38 12.27
N VAL A 395 -20.78 -2.34 11.39
CA VAL A 395 -20.74 -2.15 9.94
C VAL A 395 -21.70 -1.03 9.54
N ARG A 396 -21.14 0.04 8.97
CA ARG A 396 -21.90 1.20 8.50
C ARG A 396 -22.61 0.92 7.18
N TYR A 397 -23.71 1.62 6.88
CA TYR A 397 -24.45 1.48 5.62
C TYR A 397 -23.62 1.81 4.37
N ILE A 398 -22.61 2.67 4.48
CA ILE A 398 -21.69 3.01 3.37
C ILE A 398 -20.60 1.93 3.17
N LYS A 399 -20.56 0.86 4.00
CA LYS A 399 -19.51 -0.19 3.99
C LYS A 399 -18.08 0.39 3.96
N ARG A 400 -17.88 1.56 4.53
CA ARG A 400 -16.58 2.20 4.77
C ARG A 400 -16.27 2.18 6.25
N GLY A 401 -15.73 1.09 6.71
CA GLY A 401 -15.33 0.90 8.09
C GLY A 401 -16.11 -0.20 8.78
N ALA A 402 -15.36 -1.04 9.45
CA ALA A 402 -15.81 -2.03 10.37
C ALA A 402 -14.99 -1.85 11.65
N GLU A 403 -15.60 -1.35 12.69
CA GLU A 403 -14.92 -1.16 13.97
C GLU A 403 -15.42 -2.24 14.95
N PRO A 404 -14.57 -3.18 15.37
CA PRO A 404 -14.96 -4.20 16.33
C PRO A 404 -15.34 -3.58 17.66
N VAL A 405 -16.33 -4.16 18.36
CA VAL A 405 -16.63 -3.82 19.75
C VAL A 405 -15.36 -3.99 20.62
N THR A 406 -15.27 -3.22 21.71
CA THR A 406 -14.01 -3.10 22.50
C THR A 406 -13.40 -4.44 22.88
N ALA A 407 -14.18 -5.37 23.41
CA ALA A 407 -13.68 -6.69 23.82
C ALA A 407 -13.10 -7.52 22.67
N LEU A 408 -13.76 -7.50 21.50
CA LEU A 408 -13.29 -8.19 20.30
C LEU A 408 -12.03 -7.50 19.72
N ARG A 409 -12.02 -6.18 19.72
CA ARG A 409 -10.88 -5.38 19.29
C ARG A 409 -9.63 -5.66 20.10
N ASP A 410 -9.75 -5.76 21.44
CA ASP A 410 -8.60 -6.03 22.30
C ASP A 410 -8.04 -7.44 22.06
N LYS A 411 -8.91 -8.44 21.86
CA LYS A 411 -8.50 -9.80 21.51
C LYS A 411 -7.81 -9.87 20.13
N ILE A 412 -8.35 -9.19 19.12
CA ILE A 412 -7.73 -9.08 17.79
C ILE A 412 -6.36 -8.40 17.90
N ARG A 413 -6.26 -7.31 18.67
CA ARG A 413 -5.00 -6.58 18.88
C ARG A 413 -3.93 -7.44 19.52
N GLU A 414 -4.25 -8.23 20.54
CA GLU A 414 -3.31 -9.12 21.19
C GLU A 414 -2.70 -10.11 20.20
N ILE A 415 -3.54 -10.80 19.42
CA ILE A 415 -3.11 -11.78 18.41
C ILE A 415 -2.21 -11.12 17.35
N ILE A 416 -2.64 -9.98 16.80
CA ILE A 416 -1.89 -9.31 15.73
C ILE A 416 -0.59 -8.73 16.26
N SER A 417 -0.56 -8.14 17.47
CA SER A 417 0.63 -7.51 18.03
C SER A 417 1.76 -8.52 18.26
N GLU A 418 1.43 -9.72 18.74
CA GLU A 418 2.41 -10.79 18.91
C GLU A 418 2.99 -11.24 17.56
N ALA A 419 2.13 -11.48 16.59
CA ALA A 419 2.55 -11.87 15.24
C ALA A 419 3.39 -10.79 14.55
N VAL A 420 3.01 -9.50 14.67
CA VAL A 420 3.76 -8.37 14.09
C VAL A 420 5.14 -8.25 14.72
N LYS A 421 5.27 -8.45 16.03
CA LYS A 421 6.57 -8.43 16.71
C LYS A 421 7.51 -9.48 16.09
N SER A 422 7.06 -10.72 15.99
CA SER A 422 7.88 -11.80 15.43
C SER A 422 8.15 -11.63 13.92
N LEU A 423 7.19 -11.09 13.14
CA LEU A 423 7.39 -10.74 11.73
C LEU A 423 8.49 -9.69 11.55
N ARG A 424 8.47 -8.63 12.36
CA ARG A 424 9.50 -7.58 12.32
C ARG A 424 10.89 -8.12 12.67
N GLU A 425 10.98 -9.02 13.63
CA GLU A 425 12.23 -9.68 14.00
C GLU A 425 12.78 -10.54 12.85
N GLU A 426 11.95 -11.34 12.21
CA GLU A 426 12.33 -12.12 11.02
C GLU A 426 12.84 -11.23 9.89
N ILE A 427 12.11 -10.15 9.56
CA ILE A 427 12.52 -9.23 8.49
C ILE A 427 13.86 -8.56 8.83
N LYS A 428 14.06 -8.15 10.07
CA LYS A 428 15.33 -7.56 10.54
C LYS A 428 16.47 -8.55 10.46
N ARG A 429 16.23 -9.83 10.83
CA ARG A 429 17.21 -10.91 10.75
C ARG A 429 17.66 -11.13 9.30
N ASP A 430 16.70 -11.26 8.37
CA ASP A 430 17.02 -11.47 6.96
C ASP A 430 17.79 -10.29 6.34
N ARG A 431 17.46 -9.05 6.74
CA ARG A 431 18.19 -7.86 6.30
C ARG A 431 19.63 -7.82 6.83
N ARG A 432 19.82 -8.22 8.10
CA ARG A 432 21.16 -8.32 8.70
C ARG A 432 21.99 -9.38 8.00
N GLU A 433 21.42 -10.58 7.79
CA GLU A 433 22.08 -11.67 7.07
C GLU A 433 22.50 -11.26 5.65
N HIS A 434 21.60 -10.60 4.92
CA HIS A 434 21.91 -10.12 3.56
C HIS A 434 23.05 -9.09 3.57
N LYS A 435 23.00 -8.10 4.47
CA LYS A 435 24.08 -7.11 4.63
C LYS A 435 25.41 -7.77 4.98
N ARG A 436 25.39 -8.81 5.83
CA ARG A 436 26.57 -9.59 6.16
C ARG A 436 27.15 -10.30 4.93
N LEU A 437 26.30 -10.95 4.14
CA LEU A 437 26.70 -11.63 2.90
C LEU A 437 27.22 -10.63 1.85
N GLU A 438 26.59 -9.48 1.69
CA GLU A 438 27.09 -8.42 0.79
C GLU A 438 28.42 -7.84 1.28
N ALA A 439 28.57 -7.61 2.57
CA ALA A 439 29.83 -7.13 3.15
C ALA A 439 30.96 -8.15 2.98
N LYS A 440 30.67 -9.45 3.10
CA LYS A 440 31.64 -10.51 2.81
C LYS A 440 32.05 -10.53 1.33
N LYS A 441 31.11 -10.30 0.40
CA LYS A 441 31.38 -10.26 -1.05
C LYS A 441 32.09 -8.98 -1.49
N SER A 442 31.71 -7.82 -0.97
CA SER A 442 32.30 -6.53 -1.36
C SER A 442 33.62 -6.22 -0.68
N GLY A 443 33.95 -6.91 0.43
CA GLY A 443 35.15 -6.69 1.22
C GLY A 443 34.98 -5.66 2.34
N ILE A 444 35.85 -5.77 3.33
CA ILE A 444 35.80 -4.93 4.55
C ILE A 444 36.13 -3.45 4.28
N PHE A 445 36.80 -3.16 3.18
CA PHE A 445 37.28 -1.82 2.82
C PHE A 445 36.37 -1.10 1.83
N ALA A 446 35.45 -1.80 1.17
CA ALA A 446 34.63 -1.30 0.04
C ALA A 446 33.92 0.03 0.33
N GLY A 447 33.37 0.20 1.53
CA GLY A 447 32.66 1.43 1.87
C GLY A 447 33.54 2.69 1.93
N ALA A 448 34.85 2.57 2.16
CA ALA A 448 35.78 3.68 2.11
C ALA A 448 36.32 3.87 0.67
N GLU A 449 36.58 2.79 -0.05
CA GLU A 449 36.99 2.80 -1.44
C GLU A 449 35.95 3.50 -2.34
N ASP A 450 34.69 3.14 -2.19
CA ASP A 450 33.56 3.74 -2.94
C ASP A 450 33.35 5.22 -2.61
N ALA A 451 33.45 5.58 -1.32
CA ALA A 451 33.35 6.97 -0.89
C ALA A 451 34.48 7.83 -1.46
N MET A 452 35.71 7.30 -1.52
CA MET A 452 36.85 8.01 -2.10
C MET A 452 36.74 8.13 -3.62
N ALA A 453 36.27 7.08 -4.29
CA ALA A 453 36.00 7.09 -5.72
C ALA A 453 34.94 8.14 -6.10
N GLU A 454 33.89 8.29 -5.29
CA GLU A 454 32.87 9.31 -5.51
C GLU A 454 33.42 10.72 -5.28
N ALA A 455 34.19 10.93 -4.21
CA ALA A 455 34.84 12.22 -3.93
C ALA A 455 35.84 12.62 -5.04
N ASP A 456 36.55 11.64 -5.65
CA ASP A 456 37.52 11.88 -6.71
C ASP A 456 36.90 12.48 -7.99
N LYS A 457 35.60 12.32 -8.21
CA LYS A 457 34.89 12.91 -9.37
C LYS A 457 34.91 14.45 -9.38
N ILE A 458 35.02 15.04 -8.20
CA ILE A 458 35.06 16.51 -8.01
C ILE A 458 36.45 17.03 -7.62
N MET A 459 37.41 16.14 -7.41
CA MET A 459 38.79 16.49 -7.03
C MET A 459 39.69 16.62 -8.26
N ALA A 460 40.79 17.37 -8.07
CA ALA A 460 41.85 17.44 -9.10
C ALA A 460 42.48 16.06 -9.33
N LYS A 461 42.89 15.79 -10.56
CA LYS A 461 43.56 14.54 -10.93
C LYS A 461 45.05 14.58 -10.59
N GLY A 462 45.53 13.57 -9.89
CA GLY A 462 46.96 13.39 -9.65
C GLY A 462 47.68 12.91 -10.92
N LYS A 463 48.97 13.13 -10.97
CA LYS A 463 49.81 12.77 -12.14
C LYS A 463 50.64 11.52 -11.94
N ARG A 464 50.89 11.11 -10.72
CA ARG A 464 51.74 10.00 -10.34
C ARG A 464 51.22 8.65 -10.86
N GLY A 465 52.09 7.85 -11.44
CA GLY A 465 51.81 6.51 -11.96
C GLY A 465 51.05 6.48 -13.30
N LEU A 466 50.84 7.64 -13.96
CA LEU A 466 50.24 7.68 -15.30
C LEU A 466 51.20 7.22 -16.40
N ASP A 467 52.50 7.28 -16.11
CA ASP A 467 53.62 6.88 -16.99
C ASP A 467 53.97 5.37 -16.88
N VAL A 468 53.34 4.65 -15.96
CA VAL A 468 53.52 3.20 -15.79
C VAL A 468 52.99 2.45 -17.02
N SER A 469 53.81 1.52 -17.58
CA SER A 469 53.32 0.70 -18.68
C SER A 469 52.17 -0.21 -18.26
N ARG A 470 51.26 -0.52 -19.19
CA ARG A 470 50.15 -1.42 -18.91
C ARG A 470 50.59 -2.82 -18.50
N GLU A 471 51.72 -3.26 -19.04
CA GLU A 471 52.33 -4.55 -18.73
C GLU A 471 52.87 -4.60 -17.28
N ASP A 472 53.54 -3.53 -16.84
CA ASP A 472 54.06 -3.42 -15.47
C ASP A 472 52.95 -3.25 -14.47
N ALA A 473 51.91 -2.46 -14.79
CA ALA A 473 50.72 -2.33 -13.96
C ALA A 473 50.02 -3.68 -13.76
N ASN A 474 49.84 -4.46 -14.81
CA ASN A 474 49.24 -5.79 -14.73
C ASN A 474 50.07 -6.75 -13.85
N LYS A 475 51.40 -6.76 -14.02
CA LYS A 475 52.29 -7.56 -13.16
C LYS A 475 52.16 -7.19 -11.70
N GLU A 476 51.98 -5.90 -11.41
CA GLU A 476 51.83 -5.42 -10.04
C GLU A 476 50.43 -5.76 -9.47
N PHE A 477 49.36 -5.67 -10.27
CA PHE A 477 48.04 -6.13 -9.85
C PHE A 477 48.03 -7.64 -9.55
N ASP A 478 48.70 -8.47 -10.35
CA ASP A 478 48.85 -9.90 -10.09
C ASP A 478 49.55 -10.17 -8.74
N LYS A 479 50.65 -9.45 -8.45
CA LYS A 479 51.37 -9.57 -7.18
C LYS A 479 50.51 -9.15 -5.99
N LEU A 480 49.78 -8.03 -6.10
CA LEU A 480 48.94 -7.50 -5.04
C LEU A 480 47.76 -8.44 -4.76
N ALA A 481 47.11 -8.97 -5.78
CA ALA A 481 46.03 -9.94 -5.65
C ALA A 481 46.51 -11.23 -4.97
N ALA A 482 47.64 -11.76 -5.37
CA ALA A 482 48.25 -12.95 -4.77
C ALA A 482 48.67 -12.72 -3.31
N SER A 483 49.19 -11.54 -2.99
CA SER A 483 49.57 -11.17 -1.61
C SER A 483 48.35 -11.04 -0.71
N ALA A 484 47.30 -10.34 -1.16
CA ALA A 484 46.05 -10.16 -0.42
C ALA A 484 45.37 -11.49 -0.07
N SER A 485 45.32 -12.41 -1.03
CA SER A 485 44.67 -13.71 -0.83
C SER A 485 45.39 -14.61 0.19
N LYS A 486 46.66 -14.37 0.47
CA LYS A 486 47.43 -15.12 1.47
C LYS A 486 47.10 -14.68 2.90
N THR A 487 46.65 -13.46 3.09
CA THR A 487 46.41 -12.90 4.44
C THR A 487 45.15 -13.45 5.13
N GLY A 488 44.21 -14.04 4.38
CA GLY A 488 42.96 -14.56 4.89
C GLY A 488 41.99 -13.50 5.43
N VAL A 489 42.31 -12.21 5.32
CA VAL A 489 41.47 -11.09 5.82
C VAL A 489 40.16 -10.99 5.05
N GLU A 490 40.13 -11.39 3.79
CA GLU A 490 38.92 -11.42 2.95
C GLU A 490 38.82 -12.77 2.20
N GLU A 491 37.60 -13.31 2.16
CA GLU A 491 37.30 -14.57 1.42
C GLU A 491 37.13 -14.29 -0.08
N LYS A 492 38.21 -13.86 -0.76
CA LYS A 492 38.23 -13.60 -2.20
C LYS A 492 39.30 -14.42 -2.89
N THR A 493 38.98 -14.94 -4.07
CA THR A 493 39.97 -15.58 -4.95
C THR A 493 40.96 -14.56 -5.51
N VAL A 494 42.13 -15.04 -5.97
CA VAL A 494 43.12 -14.18 -6.63
C VAL A 494 42.54 -13.48 -7.85
N GLU A 495 41.71 -14.20 -8.64
CA GLU A 495 41.09 -13.66 -9.85
C GLU A 495 40.04 -12.56 -9.52
N GLU A 496 39.20 -12.79 -8.51
CA GLU A 496 38.24 -11.78 -8.05
C GLU A 496 38.92 -10.52 -7.53
N ARG A 497 40.01 -10.67 -6.77
CA ARG A 497 40.79 -9.56 -6.26
C ARG A 497 41.51 -8.80 -7.36
N ARG A 498 42.06 -9.50 -8.32
CA ARG A 498 42.70 -8.90 -9.48
C ARG A 498 41.71 -8.05 -10.28
N LYS A 499 40.53 -8.58 -10.55
CA LYS A 499 39.46 -7.87 -11.25
C LYS A 499 39.03 -6.59 -10.50
N GLU A 500 38.90 -6.66 -9.19
CA GLU A 500 38.58 -5.46 -8.38
C GLU A 500 39.67 -4.38 -8.49
N LEU A 501 40.96 -4.77 -8.46
CA LEU A 501 42.07 -3.83 -8.60
C LEU A 501 42.11 -3.15 -9.97
N GLU A 502 41.66 -3.83 -11.02
CA GLU A 502 41.53 -3.28 -12.37
C GLU A 502 40.31 -2.38 -12.56
N GLU A 503 39.20 -2.66 -11.85
CA GLU A 503 37.94 -1.93 -12.02
C GLU A 503 37.82 -0.73 -11.08
N LYS A 504 38.40 -0.80 -9.85
CA LYS A 504 38.25 0.25 -8.84
C LYS A 504 39.37 1.27 -8.90
N PRO A 505 39.06 2.58 -8.91
CA PRO A 505 40.08 3.63 -8.90
C PRO A 505 40.83 3.72 -7.56
N TYR A 506 40.23 3.23 -6.48
CA TYR A 506 40.81 3.18 -5.13
C TYR A 506 40.63 1.79 -4.55
N SER A 507 41.73 1.23 -3.99
CA SER A 507 41.70 -0.07 -3.33
C SER A 507 42.60 -0.10 -2.11
N ILE A 508 42.18 -0.85 -1.07
CA ILE A 508 42.98 -1.17 0.09
C ILE A 508 43.28 -2.67 0.05
N VAL A 509 44.56 -3.02 0.08
CA VAL A 509 45.01 -4.40 0.00
C VAL A 509 45.70 -4.77 1.30
N PRO A 510 45.17 -5.75 2.07
CA PRO A 510 45.88 -6.28 3.23
C PRO A 510 47.14 -7.05 2.75
N VAL A 511 48.24 -6.78 3.39
CA VAL A 511 49.54 -7.39 3.05
C VAL A 511 50.31 -7.71 4.32
N GLU A 512 51.26 -8.66 4.20
CA GLU A 512 52.19 -8.97 5.26
C GLU A 512 53.54 -8.30 4.96
N TYR A 513 53.89 -7.27 5.72
CA TYR A 513 55.18 -6.60 5.69
C TYR A 513 55.89 -6.72 7.07
N PRO A 514 57.19 -6.35 7.17
CA PRO A 514 57.83 -6.17 8.47
C PRO A 514 57.05 -5.19 9.35
N GLU A 515 57.04 -5.41 10.66
CA GLU A 515 56.28 -4.63 11.67
C GLU A 515 56.58 -3.13 11.67
N SER A 516 57.76 -2.73 11.13
CA SER A 516 58.14 -1.31 11.02
C SER A 516 57.38 -0.54 9.92
N ILE A 517 56.68 -1.24 9.02
CA ILE A 517 56.00 -0.64 7.89
C ILE A 517 54.51 -0.65 8.20
N PHE A 518 53.88 0.54 8.37
CA PHE A 518 52.43 0.64 8.59
C PHE A 518 51.66 0.40 7.32
N PHE A 519 51.97 1.11 6.25
CA PHE A 519 51.35 0.94 4.92
C PHE A 519 52.28 1.42 3.81
N GLU A 520 52.01 0.99 2.59
CA GLU A 520 52.61 1.51 1.36
C GLU A 520 51.54 1.94 0.37
N THR A 521 51.90 2.85 -0.55
CA THR A 521 51.04 3.31 -1.63
C THR A 521 51.57 2.93 -2.98
N LYS A 522 50.69 2.50 -3.87
CA LYS A 522 50.99 2.24 -5.29
C LYS A 522 50.06 3.09 -6.17
N HIS A 523 50.63 3.69 -7.19
CA HIS A 523 49.94 4.50 -8.17
C HIS A 523 50.14 3.85 -9.56
N LEU A 524 49.07 3.31 -10.15
CA LEU A 524 49.14 2.47 -11.34
C LEU A 524 48.06 2.88 -12.35
N LEU A 525 48.42 3.57 -13.45
CA LEU A 525 47.50 3.98 -14.52
C LEU A 525 46.23 4.72 -14.05
N GLY A 526 46.35 5.54 -12.97
CA GLY A 526 45.24 6.25 -12.38
C GLY A 526 44.54 5.50 -11.25
N HIS A 527 44.90 4.27 -10.97
CA HIS A 527 44.49 3.51 -9.79
C HIS A 527 45.40 3.83 -8.61
N ILE A 528 44.83 4.02 -7.43
CA ILE A 528 45.55 4.25 -6.18
C ILE A 528 45.28 3.08 -5.24
N VAL A 529 46.34 2.34 -4.92
CA VAL A 529 46.28 1.18 -4.05
C VAL A 529 47.05 1.45 -2.77
N VAL A 530 46.40 1.24 -1.61
CA VAL A 530 47.03 1.29 -0.30
C VAL A 530 47.26 -0.14 0.19
N ASN A 531 48.48 -0.52 0.33
CA ASN A 531 48.90 -1.79 0.92
C ASN A 531 48.98 -1.65 2.43
N LEU A 532 47.96 -2.15 3.15
CA LEU A 532 47.85 -2.06 4.60
C LEU A 532 48.53 -3.26 5.26
N ASN A 533 49.54 -3.03 6.08
CA ASN A 533 50.25 -4.10 6.76
C ASN A 533 49.51 -4.65 7.98
N ILE A 534 49.07 -5.91 7.88
CA ILE A 534 48.37 -6.61 8.96
C ILE A 534 49.29 -7.04 10.11
N ASN A 535 50.60 -7.02 9.90
CA ASN A 535 51.57 -7.33 10.95
C ASN A 535 51.99 -6.12 11.79
N HIS A 536 51.62 -4.90 11.39
CA HIS A 536 51.97 -3.70 12.12
C HIS A 536 51.20 -3.63 13.50
N PRO A 537 51.85 -3.20 14.60
CA PRO A 537 51.24 -3.10 15.92
C PRO A 537 49.92 -2.32 15.93
N PHE A 538 49.81 -1.24 15.16
CA PHE A 538 48.56 -0.49 15.05
C PHE A 538 47.41 -1.36 14.48
N TYR A 539 47.70 -2.23 13.53
CA TYR A 539 46.64 -3.11 12.97
C TYR A 539 46.20 -4.12 14.03
N LYS A 540 47.12 -4.79 14.70
CA LYS A 540 46.83 -5.86 15.66
C LYS A 540 46.22 -5.36 16.96
N GLU A 541 46.76 -4.31 17.52
CA GLU A 541 46.40 -3.84 18.87
C GLU A 541 45.27 -2.79 18.85
N VAL A 542 45.09 -2.06 17.76
CA VAL A 542 44.12 -0.96 17.68
C VAL A 542 43.04 -1.21 16.65
N PHE A 543 43.44 -1.44 15.39
CA PHE A 543 42.50 -1.49 14.29
C PHE A 543 41.59 -2.74 14.31
N GLU A 544 42.19 -3.92 14.49
CA GLU A 544 41.45 -5.19 14.50
C GLU A 544 40.52 -5.30 15.72
N PRO A 545 40.91 -5.00 16.96
CA PRO A 545 40.01 -4.99 18.11
C PRO A 545 38.89 -3.94 18.01
N LEU A 546 39.20 -2.71 17.57
CA LEU A 546 38.19 -1.65 17.43
C LEU A 546 37.21 -1.87 16.31
N CYS A 547 37.68 -2.47 15.21
CA CYS A 547 36.89 -2.63 13.99
C CYS A 547 36.17 -3.98 13.90
N GLY A 548 36.43 -4.89 14.81
CA GLY A 548 35.87 -6.24 14.87
C GLY A 548 36.25 -7.13 13.69
N SER A 549 36.47 -8.42 13.91
CA SER A 549 36.48 -9.40 12.83
C SER A 549 35.05 -9.59 12.29
N ILE A 550 34.91 -9.96 11.04
CA ILE A 550 33.61 -10.30 10.41
C ILE A 550 32.93 -11.46 11.17
N GLU A 551 33.70 -12.24 11.92
CA GLU A 551 33.23 -13.43 12.65
C GLU A 551 32.50 -13.14 13.98
N THR A 552 32.68 -11.97 14.58
CA THR A 552 32.10 -11.62 15.90
C THR A 552 30.71 -10.96 15.83
N MET A 553 29.94 -11.15 14.77
CA MET A 553 28.54 -10.77 14.74
C MET A 553 27.67 -11.89 15.32
N ASP A 554 27.75 -12.12 16.63
CA ASP A 554 26.94 -13.09 17.35
C ASP A 554 25.46 -12.71 17.42
N GLU A 555 24.61 -13.77 17.42
CA GLU A 555 23.17 -13.72 17.13
C GLU A 555 22.27 -13.21 18.27
N GLU A 556 22.80 -12.90 19.46
CA GLU A 556 21.99 -12.67 20.68
C GLU A 556 22.05 -11.27 21.29
N SER A 557 22.62 -10.27 20.61
CA SER A 557 22.81 -8.98 21.25
C SER A 557 21.70 -7.96 21.02
N ASP A 558 21.23 -7.39 22.10
CA ASP A 558 20.26 -6.30 22.26
C ASP A 558 20.58 -5.04 21.42
N ILE A 559 19.60 -4.13 21.31
CA ILE A 559 19.67 -2.82 20.61
C ILE A 559 20.97 -2.05 20.92
N TYR A 560 21.56 -2.25 22.09
CA TYR A 560 22.80 -1.62 22.53
C TYR A 560 24.04 -2.11 21.75
N GLU A 561 24.13 -3.39 21.40
CA GLU A 561 25.24 -3.93 20.60
C GLU A 561 25.11 -3.59 19.10
N GLY A 562 23.91 -3.44 18.59
CA GLY A 562 23.68 -2.92 17.23
C GLY A 562 24.27 -1.51 17.03
N THR A 563 24.19 -0.67 18.05
CA THR A 563 24.77 0.68 18.05
C THR A 563 26.31 0.61 18.08
N LYS A 564 26.89 -0.27 18.89
CA LYS A 564 28.34 -0.49 18.98
C LYS A 564 28.93 -0.95 17.64
N THR A 565 28.25 -1.87 16.95
CA THR A 565 28.67 -2.35 15.62
C THR A 565 28.63 -1.24 14.56
N ILE A 566 27.64 -0.34 14.61
CA ILE A 566 27.55 0.82 13.71
C ILE A 566 28.70 1.79 13.97
N GLU A 567 29.04 2.03 15.21
CA GLU A 567 30.17 2.90 15.60
C GLU A 567 31.51 2.30 15.14
N GLN A 568 31.73 1.02 15.34
CA GLN A 568 32.91 0.31 14.85
C GLN A 568 33.06 0.40 13.33
N GLN A 569 31.97 0.26 12.56
CA GLN A 569 31.99 0.44 11.11
C GLN A 569 32.32 1.88 10.70
N LYS A 570 31.83 2.88 11.44
CA LYS A 570 32.16 4.29 11.20
C LYS A 570 33.63 4.56 11.45
N ILE A 571 34.17 4.04 12.56
CA ILE A 571 35.59 4.18 12.93
C ILE A 571 36.47 3.52 11.85
N ARG A 572 36.15 2.30 11.44
CA ARG A 572 36.87 1.60 10.36
C ARG A 572 36.89 2.44 9.07
N ARG A 573 35.73 2.91 8.63
CA ARG A 573 35.65 3.76 7.42
C ARG A 573 36.46 5.04 7.57
N ALA A 574 36.45 5.67 8.72
CA ALA A 574 37.21 6.89 8.96
C ALA A 574 38.72 6.63 8.85
N PHE A 575 39.25 5.56 9.44
CA PHE A 575 40.65 5.18 9.29
C PHE A 575 41.03 4.88 7.84
N MET A 576 40.19 4.14 7.13
CA MET A 576 40.46 3.82 5.71
C MET A 576 40.42 5.07 4.84
N LEU A 577 39.51 6.00 5.09
CA LEU A 577 39.47 7.28 4.38
C LEU A 577 40.69 8.14 4.67
N LEU A 578 41.24 8.12 5.88
CA LEU A 578 42.50 8.81 6.19
C LEU A 578 43.64 8.27 5.32
N LEU A 579 43.77 6.95 5.22
CA LEU A 579 44.82 6.32 4.40
C LEU A 579 44.63 6.59 2.90
N LEU A 580 43.39 6.47 2.39
CA LEU A 580 43.09 6.74 0.98
C LEU A 580 43.27 8.22 0.64
N SER A 581 42.88 9.14 1.52
CA SER A 581 43.07 10.58 1.29
C SER A 581 44.55 10.96 1.32
N TYR A 582 45.34 10.33 2.19
CA TYR A 582 46.79 10.46 2.19
C TYR A 582 47.39 10.00 0.86
N ALA A 583 47.04 8.77 0.41
CA ALA A 583 47.51 8.22 -0.86
C ALA A 583 47.07 9.09 -2.06
N LYS A 584 45.88 9.66 -2.02
CA LYS A 584 45.44 10.65 -3.01
C LYS A 584 46.34 11.89 -2.99
N SER A 585 46.68 12.42 -1.81
CA SER A 585 47.57 13.57 -1.71
C SER A 585 48.95 13.29 -2.26
N GLU A 586 49.48 12.08 -2.06
CA GLU A 586 50.77 11.66 -2.70
C GLU A 586 50.68 11.67 -4.23
N SER A 587 49.53 11.45 -4.83
CA SER A 587 49.38 11.42 -6.30
C SER A 587 49.70 12.74 -7.00
N PHE A 588 49.77 13.85 -6.25
CA PHE A 588 50.15 15.17 -6.76
C PHE A 588 51.65 15.43 -6.76
N PHE A 589 52.44 14.60 -6.09
CA PHE A 589 53.90 14.75 -6.00
C PHE A 589 54.60 13.81 -6.98
N ASP A 590 55.14 14.36 -8.08
CA ASP A 590 55.95 13.63 -9.04
C ASP A 590 57.41 13.49 -8.55
N ASN A 591 58.01 12.34 -8.82
CA ASN A 591 59.45 12.06 -8.62
C ASN A 591 60.02 12.07 -7.19
N ASN A 592 59.20 11.93 -6.15
CA ASN A 592 59.65 11.90 -4.75
C ASN A 592 59.48 10.54 -4.06
N ASP A 593 59.52 9.42 -4.82
CA ASP A 593 59.24 8.06 -4.31
C ASP A 593 60.06 7.70 -3.10
N THR A 594 61.38 8.01 -3.12
CA THR A 594 62.31 7.69 -2.04
C THR A 594 61.98 8.46 -0.76
N VAL A 595 61.66 9.76 -0.89
CA VAL A 595 61.39 10.63 0.26
C VAL A 595 60.05 10.23 0.90
N LEU A 596 59.02 10.02 0.10
CA LEU A 596 57.69 9.63 0.59
C LEU A 596 57.70 8.22 1.21
N SER A 597 58.43 7.27 0.65
CA SER A 597 58.63 5.93 1.19
C SER A 597 59.40 5.98 2.54
N GLN A 598 60.44 6.80 2.64
CA GLN A 598 61.15 7.02 3.88
C GLN A 598 60.26 7.64 4.94
N LEU A 599 59.44 8.65 4.58
CA LEU A 599 58.50 9.28 5.51
C LEU A 599 57.50 8.25 6.04
N ARG A 600 56.88 7.40 5.19
CA ARG A 600 55.96 6.35 5.62
C ARG A 600 56.65 5.32 6.53
N SER A 601 57.88 4.92 6.22
CA SER A 601 58.65 3.99 7.05
C SER A 601 58.97 4.57 8.41
N GLN A 602 59.40 5.85 8.47
CA GLN A 602 59.65 6.54 9.75
C GLN A 602 58.38 6.74 10.58
N TRP A 603 57.27 7.08 9.90
CA TRP A 603 55.97 7.22 10.56
C TRP A 603 55.48 5.86 11.12
N GLY A 604 55.56 4.79 10.31
CA GLY A 604 55.23 3.44 10.75
C GLY A 604 56.04 3.00 11.99
N LEU A 605 57.35 3.19 11.95
CA LEU A 605 58.21 2.86 13.05
C LEU A 605 57.84 3.64 14.32
N ALA A 606 57.66 4.96 14.24
CA ALA A 606 57.30 5.80 15.37
C ALA A 606 55.91 5.41 15.94
N LEU A 607 54.93 5.13 15.07
CA LEU A 607 53.61 4.69 15.48
C LEU A 607 53.68 3.31 16.18
N GLY A 608 54.41 2.36 15.61
CA GLY A 608 54.56 1.02 16.18
C GLY A 608 55.19 1.05 17.57
N VAL A 609 56.28 1.83 17.76
CA VAL A 609 56.91 2.02 19.07
C VAL A 609 55.96 2.64 20.09
N ALA A 610 55.16 3.65 19.66
CA ALA A 610 54.19 4.31 20.54
C ALA A 610 53.08 3.34 20.99
N ILE A 611 52.51 2.55 20.05
CA ILE A 611 51.47 1.56 20.33
C ILE A 611 52.00 0.48 21.30
N ASN A 612 53.16 -0.10 21.02
CA ASN A 612 53.75 -1.11 21.88
C ASN A 612 54.00 -0.55 23.31
N SER A 613 54.44 0.70 23.44
CA SER A 613 54.62 1.35 24.75
C SER A 613 53.32 1.59 25.50
N LEU A 614 52.20 1.80 24.81
CA LEU A 614 50.87 1.91 25.42
C LEU A 614 50.34 0.54 25.85
N ALA A 615 50.51 -0.49 25.02
CA ALA A 615 50.09 -1.86 25.32
C ALA A 615 50.86 -2.41 26.57
N GLU A 616 52.19 -2.17 26.67
CA GLU A 616 52.97 -2.55 27.84
C GLU A 616 52.48 -1.87 29.14
N LYS A 617 51.83 -0.73 29.06
CA LYS A 617 51.28 -0.01 30.23
C LYS A 617 49.83 -0.37 30.53
N GLU A 618 49.26 -1.36 29.86
CA GLU A 618 47.84 -1.76 29.97
C GLU A 618 46.85 -0.59 29.75
N GLN A 619 47.21 0.35 28.88
CA GLN A 619 46.43 1.57 28.60
C GLN A 619 45.71 1.51 27.22
N LEU A 620 45.77 0.38 26.57
CA LEU A 620 45.06 0.12 25.29
C LEU A 620 43.95 -0.88 25.46
#